data_8bb5a5dc6b4c0c8f0161c48d9f1d43c3
#
_entry.id   8bb5a5dc6b4c0c8f0161c48d9f1d43c3
#
_cell.length_a   1.000
_cell.length_b   1.000
_cell.length_c   1.000
_cell.angle_alpha   90.00
_cell.angle_beta   90.00
_cell.angle_gamma   90.00
#
_symmetry.space_group_name_H-M   'P 1'
#
loop_
_entity.id
_entity.type
_entity.pdbx_description
1 polymer ?
#
loop_
_entity_poly.entity_id
_entity_poly.type
_entity_poly.pdbx_seq_one_letter_code
_entity_poly.pdbx_strand_id
1 'polypeptide(L)'
;MKVIRSTVLDAPVEAVWDVIRDFNGHDQWHPAVATSQIERSQESDRVGCIRRFKLEDGSELREQLLSLSDMEQTFTYCLLDTPIPLFNYVSHVRLFPITDGDTTFWEWESRFDTPAGREDELATLVGDGIYVAGFEAIRTHMGLWRAHND
;
A
#
# COMPACT_ATOMS: atom_id res chain seq x y z
N MET A 1 -12.52 4.35 12.37
CA MET A 1 -11.80 5.60 12.06
C MET A 1 -11.28 5.57 10.63
N LYS A 2 -10.90 6.71 10.10
CA LYS A 2 -10.34 6.85 8.77
C LYS A 2 -8.92 7.37 8.86
N VAL A 3 -8.00 6.72 8.14
CA VAL A 3 -6.62 7.18 7.97
C VAL A 3 -6.38 7.43 6.49
N ILE A 4 -5.86 8.59 6.15
CA ILE A 4 -5.53 8.96 4.77
C ILE A 4 -4.16 9.64 4.74
N ARG A 5 -3.35 9.24 3.78
CA ARG A 5 -2.07 9.88 3.45
C ARG A 5 -1.96 10.00 1.94
N SER A 6 -1.29 11.03 1.50
CA SER A 6 -1.08 11.26 0.07
C SER A 6 0.28 11.87 -0.18
N THR A 7 0.75 11.72 -1.39
CA THR A 7 2.04 12.28 -1.82
C THR A 7 2.02 12.53 -3.31
N VAL A 8 3.01 13.28 -3.79
CA VAL A 8 3.29 13.42 -5.22
C VAL A 8 4.59 12.72 -5.54
N LEU A 9 4.58 11.86 -6.56
CA LEU A 9 5.76 11.17 -7.06
C LEU A 9 6.18 11.77 -8.39
N ASP A 10 7.49 11.96 -8.55
CA ASP A 10 8.07 12.55 -9.77
C ASP A 10 8.27 11.49 -10.85
N ALA A 11 7.20 10.88 -11.27
CA ALA A 11 7.14 9.86 -12.32
C ALA A 11 5.75 9.85 -12.96
N PRO A 12 5.67 9.45 -14.25
CA PRO A 12 4.36 9.27 -14.91
C PRO A 12 3.49 8.23 -14.19
N VAL A 13 2.18 8.42 -14.23
CA VAL A 13 1.24 7.56 -13.52
C VAL A 13 1.33 6.10 -13.96
N GLU A 14 1.58 5.84 -15.24
CA GLU A 14 1.73 4.48 -15.77
C GLU A 14 2.93 3.76 -15.16
N ALA A 15 4.04 4.47 -14.97
CA ALA A 15 5.24 3.90 -14.37
C ALA A 15 5.02 3.53 -12.89
N VAL A 16 4.34 4.38 -12.15
CA VAL A 16 4.00 4.11 -10.75
C VAL A 16 3.00 2.96 -10.67
N TRP A 17 1.96 2.99 -11.49
CA TRP A 17 0.92 1.97 -11.50
C TRP A 17 1.49 0.58 -11.83
N ASP A 18 2.39 0.48 -12.79
CA ASP A 18 3.03 -0.79 -13.15
C ASP A 18 3.72 -1.47 -11.95
N VAL A 19 4.27 -0.68 -11.04
CA VAL A 19 4.92 -1.21 -9.84
C VAL A 19 3.90 -1.59 -8.78
N ILE A 20 2.99 -0.68 -8.43
CA ILE A 20 2.13 -0.89 -7.25
C ILE A 20 0.91 -1.76 -7.53
N ARG A 21 0.52 -1.94 -8.81
CA ARG A 21 -0.63 -2.79 -9.16
C ARG A 21 -0.38 -4.28 -8.90
N ASP A 22 0.86 -4.71 -8.79
CA ASP A 22 1.16 -6.09 -8.42
C ASP A 22 0.90 -6.27 -6.92
N PHE A 23 -0.25 -6.83 -6.61
CA PHE A 23 -0.69 -7.04 -5.24
C PHE A 23 0.29 -7.90 -4.42
N ASN A 24 1.05 -8.77 -5.09
CA ASN A 24 2.07 -9.61 -4.46
C ASN A 24 3.46 -8.99 -4.51
N GLY A 25 3.61 -7.82 -5.11
CA GLY A 25 4.93 -7.21 -5.34
C GLY A 25 5.43 -6.32 -4.22
N HIS A 26 4.68 -6.11 -3.14
CA HIS A 26 5.07 -5.17 -2.10
C HIS A 26 6.30 -5.61 -1.30
N ASP A 27 6.68 -6.89 -1.33
CA ASP A 27 7.93 -7.37 -0.75
C ASP A 27 9.16 -6.92 -1.55
N GLN A 28 8.97 -6.47 -2.79
CA GLN A 28 10.05 -5.95 -3.63
C GLN A 28 10.41 -4.50 -3.30
N TRP A 29 9.49 -3.77 -2.69
CA TRP A 29 9.72 -2.34 -2.48
C TRP A 29 9.43 -1.86 -1.05
N HIS A 30 8.54 -2.49 -0.29
CA HIS A 30 8.24 -2.04 1.09
C HIS A 30 9.17 -2.71 2.09
N PRO A 31 10.01 -1.94 2.83
CA PRO A 31 11.04 -2.52 3.69
C PRO A 31 10.49 -3.29 4.89
N ALA A 32 9.25 -3.03 5.29
CA ALA A 32 8.64 -3.77 6.40
C ALA A 32 8.20 -5.19 6.00
N VAL A 33 8.11 -5.48 4.68
CA VAL A 33 7.65 -6.77 4.16
C VAL A 33 8.83 -7.62 3.76
N ALA A 34 9.04 -8.75 4.45
CA ALA A 34 10.15 -9.66 4.16
C ALA A 34 9.84 -10.56 2.96
N THR A 35 8.69 -11.21 2.97
CA THR A 35 8.25 -12.13 1.90
C THR A 35 6.76 -12.02 1.69
N SER A 36 6.31 -12.30 0.46
CA SER A 36 4.89 -12.32 0.11
C SER A 36 4.63 -13.41 -0.93
N GLN A 37 3.48 -14.09 -0.81
CA GLN A 37 3.03 -15.07 -1.80
C GLN A 37 1.51 -15.08 -1.88
N ILE A 38 0.99 -15.37 -3.08
CA ILE A 38 -0.44 -15.51 -3.29
C ILE A 38 -0.86 -16.94 -2.94
N GLU A 39 -1.91 -17.07 -2.15
CA GLU A 39 -2.46 -18.36 -1.76
C GLU A 39 -3.09 -19.05 -2.98
N ARG A 40 -3.02 -20.38 -3.00
CA ARG A 40 -3.61 -21.22 -4.05
C ARG A 40 -3.09 -20.96 -5.46
N SER A 41 -1.91 -20.39 -5.60
CA SER A 41 -1.28 -20.07 -6.88
C SER A 41 -2.16 -19.28 -7.85
N GLN A 42 -3.03 -18.43 -7.33
CA GLN A 42 -3.88 -17.55 -8.14
C GLN A 42 -3.06 -16.40 -8.70
N GLU A 43 -3.58 -15.76 -9.76
CA GLU A 43 -2.97 -14.55 -10.29
C GLU A 43 -3.09 -13.41 -9.28
N SER A 44 -2.05 -12.57 -9.19
CA SER A 44 -1.99 -11.48 -8.22
C SER A 44 -2.92 -10.29 -8.54
N ASP A 45 -3.50 -10.26 -9.73
CA ASP A 45 -4.49 -9.26 -10.14
C ASP A 45 -5.93 -9.79 -10.15
N ARG A 46 -6.12 -11.04 -9.72
CA ARG A 46 -7.45 -11.64 -9.65
C ARG A 46 -8.17 -11.17 -8.39
N VAL A 47 -9.35 -10.56 -8.55
CA VAL A 47 -10.21 -10.17 -7.43
C VAL A 47 -10.55 -11.42 -6.61
N GLY A 48 -10.37 -11.31 -5.30
CA GLY A 48 -10.53 -12.42 -4.38
C GLY A 48 -9.24 -13.14 -4.02
N CYS A 49 -8.13 -12.90 -4.73
CA CYS A 49 -6.84 -13.50 -4.38
C CYS A 49 -6.38 -12.99 -3.01
N ILE A 50 -5.65 -13.83 -2.30
CA ILE A 50 -5.15 -13.53 -0.95
C ILE A 50 -3.63 -13.55 -1.00
N ARG A 51 -3.01 -12.45 -0.54
CA ARG A 51 -1.57 -12.43 -0.30
C ARG A 51 -1.31 -12.75 1.16
N ARG A 52 -0.40 -13.70 1.38
CA ARG A 52 0.12 -14.02 2.70
C ARG A 52 1.53 -13.50 2.77
N PHE A 53 1.82 -12.65 3.73
CA PHE A 53 3.13 -12.04 3.80
C PHE A 53 3.66 -12.01 5.23
N LYS A 54 4.99 -11.99 5.33
CA LYS A 54 5.70 -11.86 6.59
C LYS A 54 6.34 -10.49 6.68
N LEU A 55 6.21 -9.88 7.85
CA LEU A 55 6.96 -8.68 8.19
C LEU A 55 8.38 -9.06 8.63
N GLU A 56 9.27 -8.07 8.72
CA GLU A 56 10.64 -8.28 9.15
C GLU A 56 10.75 -8.85 10.58
N ASP A 57 9.76 -8.61 11.44
CA ASP A 57 9.70 -9.18 12.80
C ASP A 57 9.17 -10.62 12.84
N GLY A 58 8.85 -11.21 11.69
CA GLY A 58 8.31 -12.58 11.58
C GLY A 58 6.80 -12.68 11.68
N SER A 59 6.09 -11.59 11.96
CA SER A 59 4.62 -11.59 11.98
C SER A 59 4.06 -11.93 10.61
N GLU A 60 2.97 -12.72 10.60
CA GLU A 60 2.27 -13.06 9.35
C GLU A 60 0.95 -12.30 9.26
N LEU A 61 0.65 -11.81 8.05
CA LEU A 61 -0.61 -11.16 7.72
C LEU A 61 -1.19 -11.78 6.47
N ARG A 62 -2.52 -11.69 6.34
CA ARG A 62 -3.24 -12.10 5.12
C ARG A 62 -4.16 -10.97 4.69
N GLU A 63 -4.07 -10.62 3.43
CA GLU A 63 -4.90 -9.57 2.83
C GLU A 63 -5.53 -10.07 1.55
N GLN A 64 -6.78 -9.66 1.30
CA GLN A 64 -7.54 -10.08 0.13
C GLN A 64 -7.81 -8.91 -0.79
N LEU A 65 -7.54 -9.10 -2.08
CA LEU A 65 -7.87 -8.10 -3.11
C LEU A 65 -9.38 -8.07 -3.34
N LEU A 66 -10.00 -6.91 -3.15
CA LEU A 66 -11.44 -6.73 -3.31
C LEU A 66 -11.80 -6.14 -4.67
N SER A 67 -10.94 -5.28 -5.23
CA SER A 67 -11.13 -4.70 -6.56
C SER A 67 -9.80 -4.23 -7.12
N LEU A 68 -9.70 -4.20 -8.45
CA LEU A 68 -8.55 -3.64 -9.16
C LEU A 68 -9.04 -3.11 -10.49
N SER A 69 -8.70 -1.87 -10.81
CA SER A 69 -9.01 -1.24 -12.10
C SER A 69 -7.75 -0.66 -12.72
N ASP A 70 -7.30 -1.24 -13.82
CA ASP A 70 -6.19 -0.69 -14.60
C ASP A 70 -6.60 0.62 -15.30
N MET A 71 -7.88 0.75 -15.65
CA MET A 71 -8.38 1.96 -16.29
C MET A 71 -8.34 3.15 -15.35
N GLU A 72 -8.76 2.97 -14.10
CA GLU A 72 -8.79 4.04 -13.11
C GLU A 72 -7.55 4.09 -12.24
N GLN A 73 -6.70 3.04 -12.30
CA GLN A 73 -5.46 2.93 -11.56
C GLN A 73 -5.71 2.97 -10.04
N THR A 74 -6.61 2.10 -9.62
CA THR A 74 -7.03 1.96 -8.23
C THR A 74 -7.11 0.49 -7.86
N PHE A 75 -6.87 0.18 -6.58
CA PHE A 75 -7.25 -1.12 -6.04
C PHE A 75 -7.66 -0.99 -4.58
N THR A 76 -8.46 -1.95 -4.14
CA THR A 76 -9.01 -2.04 -2.78
C THR A 76 -8.71 -3.40 -2.21
N TYR A 77 -8.32 -3.46 -0.95
CA TYR A 77 -8.07 -4.71 -0.27
C TYR A 77 -8.53 -4.65 1.19
N CYS A 78 -8.73 -5.82 1.79
CA CYS A 78 -9.07 -5.93 3.21
C CYS A 78 -8.03 -6.79 3.93
N LEU A 79 -7.98 -6.63 5.24
CA LEU A 79 -7.11 -7.40 6.10
C LEU A 79 -7.91 -8.57 6.68
N LEU A 80 -7.45 -9.82 6.44
CA LEU A 80 -8.13 -11.01 6.92
C LEU A 80 -7.55 -11.49 8.25
N ASP A 81 -6.23 -11.59 8.34
CA ASP A 81 -5.51 -12.04 9.54
C ASP A 81 -4.35 -11.13 9.84
N THR A 82 -4.22 -10.74 11.11
CA THR A 82 -3.13 -9.88 11.57
C THR A 82 -2.97 -10.00 13.09
N PRO A 83 -1.74 -9.94 13.60
CA PRO A 83 -1.52 -9.79 15.03
C PRO A 83 -1.75 -8.35 15.53
N ILE A 84 -1.85 -7.37 14.59
CA ILE A 84 -2.11 -5.98 14.93
C ILE A 84 -3.63 -5.83 15.15
N PRO A 85 -4.07 -5.16 16.22
CA PRO A 85 -5.51 -5.06 16.53
C PRO A 85 -6.22 -4.02 15.66
N LEU A 86 -6.29 -4.29 14.37
CA LEU A 86 -7.03 -3.53 13.38
C LEU A 86 -8.23 -4.37 12.94
N PHE A 87 -9.43 -3.90 13.22
CA PHE A 87 -10.65 -4.65 12.94
C PHE A 87 -11.40 -4.03 11.76
N ASN A 88 -11.97 -4.88 10.92
CA ASN A 88 -12.75 -4.43 9.75
C ASN A 88 -11.94 -3.50 8.83
N TYR A 89 -10.65 -3.79 8.66
CA TYR A 89 -9.74 -2.96 7.89
C TYR A 89 -9.98 -3.13 6.40
N VAL A 90 -10.29 -2.02 5.73
CA VAL A 90 -10.39 -1.93 4.26
C VAL A 90 -9.56 -0.74 3.80
N SER A 91 -8.72 -0.96 2.80
CA SER A 91 -7.81 0.05 2.28
C SER A 91 -8.01 0.28 0.79
N HIS A 92 -7.89 1.54 0.38
CA HIS A 92 -7.99 1.96 -1.01
C HIS A 92 -6.70 2.63 -1.44
N VAL A 93 -6.15 2.19 -2.56
CA VAL A 93 -5.01 2.82 -3.22
C VAL A 93 -5.50 3.47 -4.50
N ARG A 94 -5.20 4.75 -4.68
CA ARG A 94 -5.62 5.52 -5.85
C ARG A 94 -4.46 6.34 -6.40
N LEU A 95 -4.27 6.26 -7.71
CA LEU A 95 -3.34 7.12 -8.42
C LEU A 95 -4.11 8.08 -9.33
N PHE A 96 -3.62 9.31 -9.39
CA PHE A 96 -4.17 10.34 -10.28
C PHE A 96 -3.02 10.97 -11.06
N PRO A 97 -3.13 11.09 -12.41
CA PRO A 97 -2.11 11.79 -13.16
C PRO A 97 -2.19 13.29 -12.89
N ILE A 98 -1.04 13.90 -12.66
CA ILE A 98 -0.89 15.35 -12.66
C ILE A 98 -0.29 15.69 -14.01
N THR A 99 -1.12 16.21 -14.92
CA THR A 99 -0.73 16.42 -16.32
C THR A 99 0.29 17.53 -16.47
N ASP A 100 0.23 18.53 -15.58
CA ASP A 100 1.24 19.58 -15.53
C ASP A 100 2.51 19.02 -14.85
N GLY A 101 3.50 18.70 -15.65
CA GLY A 101 4.76 18.12 -15.19
C GLY A 101 4.84 16.59 -15.25
N ASP A 102 3.77 15.92 -15.65
CA ASP A 102 3.72 14.45 -15.82
C ASP A 102 4.16 13.70 -14.58
N THR A 103 3.57 14.07 -13.45
CA THR A 103 3.79 13.46 -12.15
C THR A 103 2.55 12.72 -11.68
N THR A 104 2.64 12.07 -10.51
CA THR A 104 1.57 11.23 -9.99
C THR A 104 1.18 11.68 -8.59
N PHE A 105 -0.11 11.89 -8.36
CA PHE A 105 -0.69 12.02 -7.02
C PHE A 105 -1.10 10.62 -6.55
N TRP A 106 -0.58 10.20 -5.41
CA TRP A 106 -0.90 8.90 -4.80
C TRP A 106 -1.63 9.13 -3.47
N GLU A 107 -2.84 8.61 -3.39
CA GLU A 107 -3.65 8.63 -2.19
C GLU A 107 -3.81 7.20 -1.65
N TRP A 108 -3.55 7.04 -0.37
CA TRP A 108 -3.71 5.77 0.33
C TRP A 108 -4.62 5.99 1.53
N GLU A 109 -5.78 5.37 1.53
CA GLU A 109 -6.83 5.56 2.54
C GLU A 109 -7.24 4.22 3.13
N SER A 110 -7.56 4.21 4.42
CA SER A 110 -8.17 3.06 5.06
C SER A 110 -9.21 3.46 6.09
N ARG A 111 -10.09 2.53 6.36
CA ARG A 111 -11.07 2.60 7.45
C ARG A 111 -10.96 1.33 8.26
N PHE A 112 -10.98 1.47 9.58
CA PHE A 112 -10.88 0.34 10.50
C PHE A 112 -11.32 0.72 11.90
N ASP A 113 -11.54 -0.29 12.74
CA ASP A 113 -11.84 -0.14 14.15
C ASP A 113 -10.63 -0.60 14.96
N THR A 114 -10.51 -0.09 16.19
CA THR A 114 -9.43 -0.39 17.11
C THR A 114 -9.98 -0.66 18.50
N PRO A 115 -9.16 -1.29 19.39
CA PRO A 115 -9.49 -1.27 20.81
C PRO A 115 -9.57 0.16 21.33
N ALA A 116 -10.47 0.39 22.28
CA ALA A 116 -10.63 1.71 22.88
C ALA A 116 -9.33 2.20 23.53
N GLY A 117 -8.98 3.45 23.28
CA GLY A 117 -7.78 4.08 23.81
C GLY A 117 -6.51 3.88 22.98
N ARG A 118 -6.58 3.12 21.88
CA ARG A 118 -5.43 2.87 20.99
C ARG A 118 -5.57 3.54 19.63
N GLU A 119 -6.55 4.42 19.46
CA GLU A 119 -6.86 5.05 18.18
C GLU A 119 -5.69 5.85 17.61
N ASP A 120 -5.09 6.72 18.42
CA ASP A 120 -3.97 7.57 17.96
C ASP A 120 -2.73 6.74 17.64
N GLU A 121 -2.40 5.76 18.46
CA GLU A 121 -1.26 4.86 18.26
C GLU A 121 -1.40 4.11 16.94
N LEU A 122 -2.57 3.52 16.69
CA LEU A 122 -2.79 2.71 15.50
C LEU A 122 -2.99 3.55 14.24
N ALA A 123 -3.57 4.76 14.37
CA ALA A 123 -3.62 5.69 13.25
C ALA A 123 -2.21 6.11 12.80
N THR A 124 -1.31 6.36 13.74
CA THR A 124 0.09 6.68 13.44
C THR A 124 0.81 5.48 12.82
N LEU A 125 0.60 4.28 13.36
CA LEU A 125 1.19 3.07 12.79
C LEU A 125 0.79 2.88 11.33
N VAL A 126 -0.50 2.98 11.03
CA VAL A 126 -1.00 2.80 9.67
C VAL A 126 -0.57 3.95 8.77
N GLY A 127 -0.82 5.20 9.19
CA GLY A 127 -0.56 6.38 8.36
C GLY A 127 0.92 6.61 8.10
N ASP A 128 1.73 6.63 9.13
CA ASP A 128 3.15 6.94 9.00
C ASP A 128 4.00 5.69 8.85
N GLY A 129 3.71 4.64 9.63
CA GLY A 129 4.53 3.42 9.62
C GLY A 129 4.32 2.54 8.39
N ILE A 130 3.16 2.63 7.74
CA ILE A 130 2.83 1.83 6.55
C ILE A 130 2.76 2.72 5.31
N TYR A 131 1.90 3.74 5.31
CA TYR A 131 1.61 4.51 4.09
C TYR A 131 2.73 5.48 3.73
N VAL A 132 3.13 6.35 4.62
CA VAL A 132 4.25 7.28 4.35
C VAL A 132 5.55 6.51 4.13
N ALA A 133 5.81 5.49 4.91
CA ALA A 133 6.96 4.61 4.70
C ALA A 133 6.91 3.92 3.33
N GLY A 134 5.71 3.55 2.87
CA GLY A 134 5.51 3.00 1.52
C GLY A 134 5.79 4.02 0.43
N PHE A 135 5.38 5.27 0.60
CA PHE A 135 5.69 6.35 -0.35
C PHE A 135 7.20 6.56 -0.50
N GLU A 136 7.90 6.61 0.62
CA GLU A 136 9.36 6.75 0.62
C GLU A 136 10.04 5.54 -0.01
N ALA A 137 9.53 4.35 0.27
CA ALA A 137 10.05 3.11 -0.30
C ALA A 137 9.90 3.06 -1.82
N ILE A 138 8.78 3.51 -2.36
CA ILE A 138 8.58 3.60 -3.81
C ILE A 138 9.55 4.63 -4.42
N ARG A 139 9.77 5.77 -3.77
CA ARG A 139 10.77 6.73 -4.26
C ARG A 139 12.15 6.09 -4.36
N THR A 140 12.56 5.33 -3.36
CA THR A 140 13.83 4.62 -3.38
C THR A 140 13.85 3.55 -4.47
N HIS A 141 12.82 2.74 -4.56
CA HIS A 141 12.71 1.64 -5.52
C HIS A 141 12.76 2.13 -6.97
N MET A 142 12.11 3.25 -7.27
CA MET A 142 12.03 3.83 -8.61
C MET A 142 13.11 4.88 -8.89
N GLY A 143 13.97 5.20 -7.92
CA GLY A 143 15.02 6.19 -8.10
C GLY A 143 14.49 7.62 -8.23
N LEU A 144 13.44 7.98 -7.50
CA LEU A 144 12.75 9.27 -7.62
C LEU A 144 13.24 10.33 -6.63
N TRP A 145 14.20 10.01 -5.80
CA TRP A 145 14.76 10.99 -4.87
C TRP A 145 15.55 12.04 -5.66
N ARG A 146 15.17 13.31 -5.48
CA ARG A 146 15.92 14.40 -6.08
C ARG A 146 17.23 14.58 -5.33
N ALA A 147 18.31 14.86 -6.06
CA ALA A 147 19.54 15.31 -5.47
C ALA A 147 19.26 16.64 -4.76
N HIS A 148 19.64 16.74 -3.47
CA HIS A 148 19.59 18.02 -2.79
C HIS A 148 20.67 18.92 -3.37
N ASN A 149 20.26 19.91 -4.13
CA ASN A 149 21.14 20.96 -4.61
C ASN A 149 21.12 22.09 -3.57
N ASP A 150 21.78 21.86 -2.49
CA ASP A 150 21.93 22.88 -1.46
C ASP A 150 23.23 23.64 -1.65
#